data_9747c51404299ab34fb6fb6a85bf3d1d
#
_entry.id   9747c51404299ab34fb6fb6a85bf3d1d
#
_cell.length_a   1.000
_cell.length_b   1.000
_cell.length_c   1.000
_cell.angle_alpha   90.00
_cell.angle_beta   90.00
_cell.angle_gamma   90.00
#
_symmetry.space_group_name_H-M   'P 1'
#
loop_
_entity.id
_entity.type
_entity.pdbx_description
1 polymer ?
#
loop_
_entity_poly.entity_id
_entity_poly.type
_entity_poly.pdbx_seq_one_letter_code
_entity_poly.pdbx_strand_id
1 'polypeptide(L)'
;MAPSNTKQAKLTAIAEDIIDNNVAVELRQTATQLVFGEGNADADIVFIGEAPGKNEDLAGRPFIGAAGRFLDEMLASINLNRDAVYITNIVKYRPPNNRDPSDEEKQAFLPYLESQLDIIQPRLVVTLGRHSLNCFLPDLQISQCHGQPKRYKNRVYLPLFHPAAALYNRSMKQTLIDDFALIPQILNKIK
;
A
#
# COMPACT_ATOMS: atom_id res chain seq x y z
N MET A 1 -29.47 8.12 -12.27
CA MET A 1 -28.19 8.70 -12.71
C MET A 1 -27.27 7.55 -13.05
N ALA A 2 -26.70 7.48 -14.25
CA ALA A 2 -25.66 6.49 -14.55
C ALA A 2 -24.46 6.72 -13.63
N PRO A 3 -23.82 5.64 -13.09
CA PRO A 3 -22.63 5.80 -12.27
C PRO A 3 -21.57 6.55 -13.08
N SER A 4 -20.97 7.58 -12.47
CA SER A 4 -19.92 8.33 -13.13
C SER A 4 -18.76 7.38 -13.47
N ASN A 5 -18.31 7.34 -14.72
CA ASN A 5 -17.26 6.43 -15.19
C ASN A 5 -15.84 6.89 -14.79
N THR A 6 -15.72 7.63 -13.70
CA THR A 6 -14.44 8.12 -13.19
C THR A 6 -13.69 7.00 -12.46
N LYS A 7 -12.35 7.06 -12.43
CA LYS A 7 -11.53 6.13 -11.66
C LYS A 7 -11.94 6.09 -10.19
N GLN A 8 -12.24 7.24 -9.59
CA GLN A 8 -12.71 7.32 -8.21
C GLN A 8 -14.01 6.54 -7.99
N ALA A 9 -14.99 6.66 -8.89
CA ALA A 9 -16.25 5.90 -8.78
C ALA A 9 -16.03 4.39 -8.91
N LYS A 10 -15.10 3.98 -9.79
CA LYS A 10 -14.72 2.55 -9.90
C LYS A 10 -14.03 2.04 -8.64
N LEU A 11 -13.16 2.83 -8.02
CA LEU A 11 -12.53 2.48 -6.74
C LEU A 11 -13.56 2.36 -5.62
N THR A 12 -14.55 3.27 -5.57
CA THR A 12 -15.66 3.19 -4.61
C THR A 12 -16.46 1.90 -4.80
N ALA A 13 -16.79 1.52 -6.04
CA ALA A 13 -17.50 0.29 -6.33
C ALA A 13 -16.72 -0.97 -5.87
N ILE A 14 -15.38 -0.98 -5.96
CA ILE A 14 -14.56 -2.08 -5.40
C ILE A 14 -14.69 -2.13 -3.87
N ALA A 15 -14.70 -0.99 -3.19
CA ALA A 15 -14.85 -0.95 -1.73
C ALA A 15 -16.23 -1.49 -1.30
N GLU A 16 -17.29 -1.13 -2.02
CA GLU A 16 -18.64 -1.64 -1.82
C GLU A 16 -18.69 -3.15 -2.05
N ASP A 17 -18.07 -3.65 -3.13
CA ASP A 17 -18.02 -5.07 -3.47
C ASP A 17 -17.31 -5.92 -2.39
N ILE A 18 -16.23 -5.41 -1.79
CA ILE A 18 -15.56 -6.05 -0.64
C ILE A 18 -16.53 -6.22 0.53
N ILE A 19 -17.34 -5.20 0.80
CA ILE A 19 -18.30 -5.20 1.90
C ILE A 19 -19.46 -6.16 1.61
N ASP A 20 -20.03 -6.09 0.42
CA ASP A 20 -21.21 -6.87 0.01
C ASP A 20 -20.89 -8.37 -0.11
N ASN A 21 -19.71 -8.72 -0.62
CA ASN A 21 -19.25 -10.11 -0.69
C ASN A 21 -18.66 -10.64 0.62
N ASN A 22 -18.67 -9.87 1.70
CA ASN A 22 -18.12 -10.28 2.99
C ASN A 22 -16.69 -10.82 2.91
N VAL A 23 -15.84 -10.18 2.12
CA VAL A 23 -14.45 -10.61 1.92
C VAL A 23 -13.71 -10.66 3.25
N ALA A 24 -13.03 -11.79 3.53
CA ALA A 24 -12.32 -12.05 4.79
C ALA A 24 -13.22 -11.80 6.01
N VAL A 25 -14.36 -12.48 6.07
CA VAL A 25 -15.41 -12.31 7.09
C VAL A 25 -14.87 -12.36 8.52
N GLU A 26 -13.89 -13.20 8.81
CA GLU A 26 -13.28 -13.32 10.14
C GLU A 26 -12.54 -12.04 10.56
N LEU A 27 -11.82 -11.41 9.63
CA LEU A 27 -11.21 -10.10 9.87
C LEU A 27 -12.26 -9.01 10.03
N ARG A 28 -13.28 -9.01 9.16
CA ARG A 28 -14.36 -8.03 9.19
C ARG A 28 -15.09 -8.03 10.53
N GLN A 29 -15.33 -9.20 11.13
CA GLN A 29 -16.02 -9.33 12.43
C GLN A 29 -15.25 -8.71 13.60
N THR A 30 -13.93 -8.61 13.50
CA THR A 30 -13.06 -8.07 14.55
C THR A 30 -12.57 -6.66 14.29
N ALA A 31 -12.69 -6.17 13.07
CA ALA A 31 -12.32 -4.83 12.66
C ALA A 31 -13.48 -3.83 12.89
N THR A 32 -13.15 -2.56 13.07
CA THR A 32 -14.13 -1.47 13.20
C THR A 32 -14.74 -1.13 11.86
N GLN A 33 -13.92 -1.04 10.80
CA GLN A 33 -14.35 -0.68 9.46
C GLN A 33 -13.33 -1.08 8.39
N LEU A 34 -13.75 -0.95 7.12
CA LEU A 34 -12.89 -1.13 5.97
C LEU A 34 -11.89 0.03 5.86
N VAL A 35 -10.60 -0.29 5.71
CA VAL A 35 -9.52 0.65 5.37
C VAL A 35 -9.09 0.37 3.92
N PHE A 36 -9.85 0.91 2.98
CA PHE A 36 -9.72 0.57 1.56
C PHE A 36 -8.44 1.11 0.92
N GLY A 37 -8.13 2.34 1.22
CA GLY A 37 -7.05 3.14 0.63
C GLY A 37 -7.49 4.59 0.45
N GLU A 38 -6.54 5.48 0.23
CA GLU A 38 -6.81 6.90 0.00
C GLU A 38 -5.76 7.55 -0.91
N GLY A 39 -6.10 8.69 -1.48
CA GLY A 39 -5.24 9.51 -2.32
C GLY A 39 -5.79 9.73 -3.73
N ASN A 40 -4.90 10.07 -4.65
CA ASN A 40 -5.26 10.40 -6.01
C ASN A 40 -5.55 9.14 -6.84
N ALA A 41 -6.74 9.01 -7.41
CA ALA A 41 -7.08 7.92 -8.33
C ALA A 41 -6.28 7.95 -9.65
N ASP A 42 -5.64 9.07 -9.97
CA ASP A 42 -4.75 9.25 -11.13
C ASP A 42 -3.27 9.31 -10.71
N ALA A 43 -2.91 8.78 -9.55
CA ALA A 43 -1.55 8.84 -9.03
C ALA A 43 -0.55 8.06 -9.90
N ASP A 44 0.62 8.65 -10.14
CA ASP A 44 1.78 7.96 -10.74
C ASP A 44 2.40 6.92 -9.80
N ILE A 45 2.17 7.05 -8.48
CA ILE A 45 2.76 6.18 -7.46
C ILE A 45 1.68 5.63 -6.54
N VAL A 46 1.71 4.31 -6.34
CA VAL A 46 0.90 3.63 -5.31
C VAL A 46 1.82 3.03 -4.25
N PHE A 47 1.57 3.35 -2.98
CA PHE A 47 2.24 2.73 -1.84
C PHE A 47 1.35 1.62 -1.27
N ILE A 48 1.93 0.45 -1.05
CA ILE A 48 1.21 -0.73 -0.54
C ILE A 48 1.90 -1.25 0.71
N GLY A 49 1.22 -1.12 1.85
CA GLY A 49 1.62 -1.73 3.11
C GLY A 49 1.01 -3.12 3.29
N GLU A 50 1.07 -3.61 4.52
CA GLU A 50 0.60 -4.95 4.88
C GLU A 50 -0.86 -4.96 5.30
N ALA A 51 -1.18 -4.29 6.39
CA ALA A 51 -2.49 -4.30 7.03
C ALA A 51 -2.73 -3.00 7.82
N PRO A 52 -4.01 -2.62 8.07
CA PRO A 52 -4.33 -1.52 8.98
C PRO A 52 -3.93 -1.83 10.43
N GLY A 53 -3.38 -0.86 11.13
CA GLY A 53 -3.22 -0.88 12.56
C GLY A 53 -4.47 -0.35 13.29
N LYS A 54 -4.37 -0.18 14.63
CA LYS A 54 -5.50 0.26 15.46
C LYS A 54 -6.02 1.66 15.08
N ASN A 55 -5.12 2.60 14.83
CA ASN A 55 -5.53 3.97 14.50
C ASN A 55 -6.17 4.04 13.11
N GLU A 56 -5.63 3.27 12.17
CA GLU A 56 -6.14 3.15 10.80
C GLU A 56 -7.55 2.53 10.81
N ASP A 57 -7.75 1.48 11.58
CA ASP A 57 -9.03 0.79 11.75
C ASP A 57 -10.12 1.71 12.34
N LEU A 58 -9.75 2.53 13.34
CA LEU A 58 -10.67 3.49 13.95
C LEU A 58 -11.04 4.64 13.01
N ALA A 59 -10.11 5.10 12.18
CA ALA A 59 -10.32 6.26 11.31
C ALA A 59 -10.77 5.89 9.87
N GLY A 60 -10.66 4.62 9.47
CA GLY A 60 -10.93 4.18 8.10
C GLY A 60 -9.90 4.63 7.07
N ARG A 61 -8.71 5.06 7.51
CA ARG A 61 -7.67 5.65 6.67
C ARG A 61 -6.33 4.92 6.85
N PRO A 62 -5.60 4.58 5.75
CA PRO A 62 -4.33 3.89 5.83
C PRO A 62 -3.21 4.82 6.31
N PHE A 63 -2.22 4.28 7.00
CA PHE A 63 -0.98 4.98 7.35
C PHE A 63 -1.19 6.34 8.05
N ILE A 64 -1.94 6.38 9.14
CA ILE A 64 -2.15 7.58 9.97
C ILE A 64 -1.47 7.50 11.34
N GLY A 65 -1.02 6.33 11.75
CA GLY A 65 -0.25 6.11 12.97
C GLY A 65 1.21 6.60 12.86
N ALA A 66 2.09 6.14 13.75
CA ALA A 66 3.50 6.56 13.76
C ALA A 66 4.24 6.21 12.46
N ALA A 67 3.99 5.02 11.89
CA ALA A 67 4.54 4.62 10.60
C ALA A 67 4.05 5.51 9.45
N GLY A 68 2.79 5.94 9.51
CA GLY A 68 2.19 6.85 8.53
C GLY A 68 2.78 8.25 8.61
N ARG A 69 2.97 8.81 9.80
CA ARG A 69 3.66 10.10 9.97
C ARG A 69 5.08 10.07 9.39
N PHE A 70 5.79 8.96 9.61
CA PHE A 70 7.12 8.81 9.02
C PHE A 70 7.06 8.67 7.49
N LEU A 71 6.04 8.02 6.93
CA LEU A 71 5.80 8.00 5.49
C LEU A 71 5.55 9.42 4.95
N ASP A 72 4.77 10.23 5.67
CA ASP A 72 4.51 11.64 5.28
C ASP A 72 5.79 12.49 5.31
N GLU A 73 6.67 12.29 6.31
CA GLU A 73 8.00 12.94 6.37
C GLU A 73 8.87 12.56 5.15
N MET A 74 8.85 11.28 4.76
CA MET A 74 9.61 10.82 3.59
C MET A 74 9.03 11.34 2.28
N LEU A 75 7.70 11.40 2.12
CA LEU A 75 7.06 12.02 0.96
C LEU A 75 7.46 13.50 0.84
N ALA A 76 7.38 14.24 1.94
CA ALA A 76 7.78 15.64 1.97
C ALA A 76 9.25 15.86 1.60
N SER A 77 10.14 14.93 1.99
CA SER A 77 11.58 15.00 1.67
C SER A 77 11.90 14.92 0.17
N ILE A 78 10.98 14.36 -0.62
CA ILE A 78 11.09 14.27 -2.08
C ILE A 78 10.09 15.20 -2.80
N ASN A 79 9.58 16.21 -2.10
CA ASN A 79 8.59 17.19 -2.58
C ASN A 79 7.28 16.57 -3.10
N LEU A 80 6.84 15.47 -2.52
CA LEU A 80 5.53 14.88 -2.75
C LEU A 80 4.61 15.12 -1.56
N ASN A 81 3.34 15.38 -1.85
CA ASN A 81 2.28 15.42 -0.87
C ASN A 81 1.51 14.08 -0.86
N ARG A 82 0.92 13.74 0.28
CA ARG A 82 0.09 12.54 0.44
C ARG A 82 -1.04 12.48 -0.60
N ASP A 83 -1.63 13.63 -0.93
CA ASP A 83 -2.71 13.74 -1.91
C ASP A 83 -2.26 13.58 -3.38
N ALA A 84 -0.97 13.57 -3.65
CA ALA A 84 -0.42 13.33 -4.99
C ALA A 84 -0.20 11.84 -5.30
N VAL A 85 -0.23 11.00 -4.28
CA VAL A 85 -0.01 9.55 -4.36
C VAL A 85 -1.27 8.78 -3.96
N TYR A 86 -1.30 7.47 -4.15
CA TYR A 86 -2.32 6.61 -3.59
C TYR A 86 -1.69 5.65 -2.57
N ILE A 87 -2.34 5.48 -1.41
CA ILE A 87 -1.81 4.67 -0.31
C ILE A 87 -2.84 3.62 0.08
N THR A 88 -2.41 2.38 0.18
CA THR A 88 -3.28 1.26 0.58
C THR A 88 -2.48 0.16 1.29
N ASN A 89 -3.15 -0.94 1.63
CA ASN A 89 -2.56 -2.14 2.20
C ASN A 89 -2.98 -3.38 1.40
N ILE A 90 -2.31 -4.51 1.60
CA ILE A 90 -2.72 -5.81 1.04
C ILE A 90 -4.10 -6.16 1.56
N VAL A 91 -4.25 -6.31 2.88
CA VAL A 91 -5.54 -6.56 3.51
C VAL A 91 -6.21 -5.26 3.93
N LYS A 92 -7.56 -5.23 3.87
CA LYS A 92 -8.33 -4.00 4.09
C LYS A 92 -9.00 -3.94 5.46
N TYR A 93 -8.93 -5.00 6.24
CA TYR A 93 -9.39 -5.05 7.62
C TYR A 93 -8.22 -5.30 8.56
N ARG A 94 -8.30 -4.75 9.77
CA ARG A 94 -7.28 -4.91 10.78
C ARG A 94 -7.27 -6.33 11.34
N PRO A 95 -6.14 -7.08 11.29
CA PRO A 95 -6.04 -8.36 11.98
C PRO A 95 -6.08 -8.20 13.50
N PRO A 96 -6.67 -9.16 14.23
CA PRO A 96 -6.73 -9.14 15.69
C PRO A 96 -5.34 -8.95 16.31
N ASN A 97 -5.24 -8.03 17.29
CA ASN A 97 -3.99 -7.70 17.99
C ASN A 97 -2.82 -7.25 17.08
N ASN A 98 -3.13 -6.76 15.86
CA ASN A 98 -2.15 -6.40 14.82
C ASN A 98 -1.19 -7.56 14.47
N ARG A 99 -1.66 -8.81 14.49
CA ARG A 99 -0.88 -9.93 13.97
C ARG A 99 -0.64 -9.79 12.47
N ASP A 100 0.36 -10.45 11.96
CA ASP A 100 0.54 -10.58 10.51
C ASP A 100 -0.72 -11.23 9.89
N PRO A 101 -1.19 -10.77 8.71
CA PRO A 101 -2.29 -11.42 8.01
C PRO A 101 -1.88 -12.81 7.50
N SER A 102 -2.81 -13.77 7.56
CA SER A 102 -2.58 -15.11 7.00
C SER A 102 -2.49 -15.08 5.48
N ASP A 103 -2.01 -16.18 4.88
CA ASP A 103 -1.93 -16.28 3.43
C ASP A 103 -3.32 -16.30 2.79
N GLU A 104 -4.29 -16.93 3.43
CA GLU A 104 -5.69 -16.95 3.00
C GLU A 104 -6.29 -15.54 3.02
N GLU A 105 -6.02 -14.77 4.07
CA GLU A 105 -6.48 -13.37 4.18
C GLU A 105 -5.88 -12.49 3.06
N LYS A 106 -4.58 -12.65 2.80
CA LYS A 106 -3.91 -11.95 1.69
C LYS A 106 -4.49 -12.35 0.34
N GLN A 107 -4.69 -13.64 0.10
CA GLN A 107 -5.26 -14.15 -1.13
C GLN A 107 -6.71 -13.68 -1.36
N ALA A 108 -7.51 -13.56 -0.31
CA ALA A 108 -8.87 -13.04 -0.41
C ALA A 108 -8.93 -11.58 -0.91
N PHE A 109 -7.96 -10.74 -0.52
CA PHE A 109 -7.90 -9.34 -0.94
C PHE A 109 -7.10 -9.09 -2.22
N LEU A 110 -6.26 -10.04 -2.65
CA LEU A 110 -5.36 -9.83 -3.80
C LEU A 110 -6.09 -9.46 -5.10
N PRO A 111 -7.23 -10.07 -5.48
CA PRO A 111 -7.97 -9.66 -6.68
C PRO A 111 -8.46 -8.21 -6.61
N TYR A 112 -8.89 -7.73 -5.45
CA TYR A 112 -9.33 -6.35 -5.23
C TYR A 112 -8.17 -5.36 -5.28
N LEU A 113 -7.01 -5.73 -4.73
CA LEU A 113 -5.79 -4.93 -4.81
C LEU A 113 -5.29 -4.81 -6.26
N GLU A 114 -5.30 -5.91 -7.02
CA GLU A 114 -4.98 -5.88 -8.46
C GLU A 114 -5.97 -5.00 -9.23
N SER A 115 -7.26 -5.07 -8.93
CA SER A 115 -8.27 -4.21 -9.54
C SER A 115 -8.06 -2.72 -9.20
N GLN A 116 -7.62 -2.39 -7.97
CA GLN A 116 -7.21 -1.02 -7.62
C GLN A 116 -6.06 -0.55 -8.51
N LEU A 117 -5.02 -1.38 -8.67
CA LEU A 117 -3.87 -1.06 -9.52
C LEU A 117 -4.23 -0.94 -11.00
N ASP A 118 -5.17 -1.77 -11.49
CA ASP A 118 -5.65 -1.70 -12.88
C ASP A 118 -6.47 -0.44 -13.16
N ILE A 119 -7.20 0.08 -12.17
CA ILE A 119 -7.94 1.34 -12.30
C ILE A 119 -6.99 2.52 -12.20
N ILE A 120 -6.11 2.56 -11.21
CA ILE A 120 -5.18 3.68 -10.98
C ILE A 120 -4.15 3.77 -12.10
N GLN A 121 -3.63 2.63 -12.56
CA GLN A 121 -2.58 2.49 -13.57
C GLN A 121 -1.30 3.27 -13.19
N PRO A 122 -0.75 3.05 -12.00
CA PRO A 122 0.43 3.78 -11.56
C PRO A 122 1.65 3.41 -12.42
N ARG A 123 2.56 4.36 -12.59
CA ARG A 123 3.87 4.12 -13.21
C ARG A 123 4.81 3.36 -12.27
N LEU A 124 4.64 3.57 -10.95
CA LEU A 124 5.46 2.94 -9.92
C LEU A 124 4.59 2.40 -8.78
N VAL A 125 4.78 1.13 -8.42
CA VAL A 125 4.22 0.52 -7.22
C VAL A 125 5.32 0.38 -6.18
N VAL A 126 5.18 1.03 -5.03
CA VAL A 126 6.12 0.93 -3.92
C VAL A 126 5.57 -0.05 -2.90
N THR A 127 6.24 -1.18 -2.72
CA THR A 127 5.86 -2.17 -1.70
C THR A 127 6.60 -1.89 -0.39
N LEU A 128 5.85 -1.69 0.69
CA LEU A 128 6.37 -1.37 2.01
C LEU A 128 6.42 -2.63 2.87
N GLY A 129 7.62 -3.21 3.00
CA GLY A 129 7.89 -4.41 3.78
C GLY A 129 7.78 -5.72 3.00
N ARG A 130 8.19 -6.81 3.68
CA ARG A 130 8.27 -8.15 3.07
C ARG A 130 6.92 -8.69 2.60
N HIS A 131 5.85 -8.45 3.36
CA HIS A 131 4.53 -9.01 3.06
C HIS A 131 3.95 -8.41 1.78
N SER A 132 4.04 -7.09 1.59
CA SER A 132 3.61 -6.44 0.35
C SER A 132 4.49 -6.81 -0.84
N LEU A 133 5.81 -6.93 -0.64
CA LEU A 133 6.72 -7.43 -1.67
C LEU A 133 6.33 -8.83 -2.15
N ASN A 134 6.14 -9.76 -1.21
CA ASN A 134 5.90 -11.18 -1.54
C ASN A 134 4.54 -11.44 -2.21
N CYS A 135 3.57 -10.53 -2.10
CA CYS A 135 2.33 -10.63 -2.86
C CYS A 135 2.54 -10.53 -4.37
N PHE A 136 3.56 -9.81 -4.81
CA PHE A 136 3.83 -9.56 -6.23
C PHE A 136 5.11 -10.26 -6.72
N LEU A 137 6.11 -10.36 -5.87
CA LEU A 137 7.44 -10.88 -6.16
C LEU A 137 7.88 -11.88 -5.08
N PRO A 138 7.24 -13.06 -5.00
CA PRO A 138 7.39 -14.00 -3.88
C PRO A 138 8.80 -14.57 -3.74
N ASP A 139 9.56 -14.64 -4.83
CA ASP A 139 10.92 -15.21 -4.84
C ASP A 139 11.99 -14.22 -4.35
N LEU A 140 11.60 -12.96 -4.06
CA LEU A 140 12.55 -11.92 -3.64
C LEU A 140 12.55 -11.72 -2.12
N GLN A 141 13.73 -11.50 -1.57
CA GLN A 141 13.92 -11.14 -0.17
C GLN A 141 14.17 -9.64 -0.06
N ILE A 142 13.39 -8.96 0.80
CA ILE A 142 13.46 -7.51 0.98
C ILE A 142 14.86 -7.02 1.35
N SER A 143 15.61 -7.76 2.16
CA SER A 143 16.99 -7.43 2.57
C SER A 143 17.99 -7.41 1.42
N GLN A 144 17.67 -8.04 0.30
CA GLN A 144 18.55 -8.13 -0.88
C GLN A 144 18.11 -7.21 -2.02
N CYS A 145 16.86 -6.75 -2.01
CA CYS A 145 16.30 -6.02 -3.16
C CYS A 145 15.67 -4.65 -2.81
N HIS A 146 15.72 -4.22 -1.53
CA HIS A 146 15.22 -2.89 -1.18
C HIS A 146 15.94 -1.79 -1.99
N GLY A 147 15.27 -0.72 -2.31
CA GLY A 147 15.80 0.38 -3.12
C GLY A 147 16.05 0.05 -4.60
N GLN A 148 15.81 -1.19 -5.05
CA GLN A 148 16.07 -1.62 -6.43
C GLN A 148 14.77 -1.82 -7.21
N PRO A 149 14.46 -1.00 -8.23
CA PRO A 149 13.25 -1.18 -9.02
C PRO A 149 13.30 -2.51 -9.79
N LYS A 150 12.17 -3.21 -9.80
CA LYS A 150 11.96 -4.50 -10.49
C LYS A 150 10.80 -4.37 -11.45
N ARG A 151 10.98 -4.79 -12.69
CA ARG A 151 9.88 -4.89 -13.66
C ARG A 151 9.27 -6.28 -13.58
N TYR A 152 7.98 -6.35 -13.33
CA TYR A 152 7.23 -7.61 -13.33
C TYR A 152 5.89 -7.41 -14.03
N LYS A 153 5.58 -8.28 -14.99
CA LYS A 153 4.48 -8.08 -15.92
C LYS A 153 4.58 -6.65 -16.52
N ASN A 154 3.49 -5.89 -16.49
CA ASN A 154 3.43 -4.55 -17.08
C ASN A 154 3.67 -3.41 -16.06
N ARG A 155 4.20 -3.71 -14.85
CA ARG A 155 4.39 -2.73 -13.78
C ARG A 155 5.83 -2.71 -13.30
N VAL A 156 6.24 -1.56 -12.75
CA VAL A 156 7.51 -1.40 -12.05
C VAL A 156 7.23 -1.37 -10.56
N TYR A 157 7.92 -2.22 -9.80
CA TYR A 157 7.84 -2.33 -8.35
C TYR A 157 9.14 -1.82 -7.72
N LEU A 158 9.02 -1.04 -6.66
CA LEU A 158 10.12 -0.62 -5.81
C LEU A 158 9.93 -1.18 -4.41
N PRO A 159 10.67 -2.24 -4.04
CA PRO A 159 10.64 -2.77 -2.68
C PRO A 159 11.33 -1.82 -1.72
N LEU A 160 10.65 -1.45 -0.62
CA LEU A 160 11.22 -0.68 0.48
C LEU A 160 10.93 -1.38 1.80
N PHE A 161 11.77 -1.14 2.83
CA PHE A 161 11.43 -1.58 4.18
C PHE A 161 10.14 -0.92 4.66
N HIS A 162 9.44 -1.59 5.57
CA HIS A 162 8.22 -1.02 6.14
C HIS A 162 8.57 0.14 7.09
N PRO A 163 7.89 1.30 7.01
CA PRO A 163 8.18 2.45 7.88
C PRO A 163 8.15 2.12 9.38
N ALA A 164 7.29 1.19 9.81
CA ALA A 164 7.24 0.76 11.21
C ALA A 164 8.57 0.14 11.70
N ALA A 165 9.30 -0.59 10.85
CA ALA A 165 10.58 -1.18 11.21
C ALA A 165 11.66 -0.11 11.46
N ALA A 166 11.56 1.03 10.78
CA ALA A 166 12.48 2.15 10.93
C ALA A 166 12.28 2.95 12.22
N LEU A 167 11.10 2.86 12.85
CA LEU A 167 10.80 3.60 14.09
C LEU A 167 11.70 3.18 15.26
N TYR A 168 12.14 1.93 15.28
CA TYR A 168 12.92 1.35 16.38
C TYR A 168 14.37 1.05 16.01
N ASN A 169 14.76 1.29 14.74
CA ASN A 169 16.10 1.00 14.25
C ASN A 169 16.65 2.16 13.42
N ARG A 170 17.65 2.87 13.99
CA ARG A 170 18.23 4.07 13.37
C ARG A 170 18.92 3.80 12.04
N SER A 171 19.62 2.66 11.90
CA SER A 171 20.28 2.30 10.62
C SER A 171 19.25 2.01 9.54
N MET A 172 18.19 1.29 9.87
CA MET A 172 17.08 1.02 8.95
C MET A 172 16.32 2.29 8.56
N LYS A 173 16.21 3.25 9.51
CA LYS A 173 15.61 4.56 9.21
C LYS A 173 16.41 5.29 8.13
N GLN A 174 17.75 5.33 8.25
CA GLN A 174 18.60 5.97 7.24
C GLN A 174 18.52 5.26 5.89
N THR A 175 18.62 3.93 5.89
CA THR A 175 18.46 3.13 4.67
C THR A 175 17.15 3.43 3.96
N LEU A 176 16.04 3.49 4.71
CA LEU A 176 14.72 3.77 4.11
C LEU A 176 14.65 5.19 3.53
N ILE A 177 15.23 6.18 4.19
CA ILE A 177 15.32 7.56 3.68
C ILE A 177 16.12 7.59 2.37
N ASP A 178 17.28 6.91 2.34
CA ASP A 178 18.15 6.87 1.16
C ASP A 178 17.45 6.18 -0.02
N ASP A 179 16.78 5.05 0.23
CA ASP A 179 16.00 4.33 -0.78
C ASP A 179 14.83 5.18 -1.31
N PHE A 180 14.14 5.90 -0.40
CA PHE A 180 13.01 6.74 -0.76
C PHE A 180 13.43 7.91 -1.66
N ALA A 181 14.63 8.47 -1.44
CA ALA A 181 15.20 9.53 -2.26
C ALA A 181 15.47 9.10 -3.73
N LEU A 182 15.45 7.80 -4.03
CA LEU A 182 15.60 7.29 -5.40
C LEU A 182 14.32 7.42 -6.22
N ILE A 183 13.14 7.56 -5.59
CA ILE A 183 11.84 7.56 -6.28
C ILE A 183 11.77 8.56 -7.43
N PRO A 184 12.16 9.85 -7.29
CA PRO A 184 12.11 10.80 -8.40
C PRO A 184 12.96 10.38 -9.60
N GLN A 185 14.17 9.83 -9.34
CA GLN A 185 15.04 9.35 -10.41
C GLN A 185 14.48 8.13 -11.13
N ILE A 186 13.84 7.22 -10.38
CA ILE A 186 13.17 6.04 -10.94
C ILE A 186 12.01 6.47 -11.82
N LEU A 187 11.15 7.37 -11.35
CA LEU A 187 10.03 7.91 -12.14
C LEU A 187 10.47 8.57 -13.44
N ASN A 188 11.59 9.27 -13.45
CA ASN A 188 12.14 9.88 -14.66
C ASN A 188 12.64 8.84 -15.69
N LYS A 189 13.04 7.65 -15.24
CA LYS A 189 13.56 6.57 -16.09
C LYS A 189 12.50 5.61 -16.62
N ILE A 190 11.39 5.48 -15.91
CA ILE A 190 10.25 4.65 -16.34
C ILE A 190 9.28 5.52 -17.14
N LYS A 191 9.10 5.15 -18.39
CA LYS A 191 8.12 5.78 -19.29
C LYS A 191 6.77 5.07 -19.17
#